data_2527989bad1f5210c48946e637f8fd6b
#
_entry.id   2527989bad1f5210c48946e637f8fd6b
#
_cell.length_a   1.000
_cell.length_b   1.000
_cell.length_c   1.000
_cell.angle_alpha   90.00
_cell.angle_beta   90.00
_cell.angle_gamma   90.00
#
_symmetry.space_group_name_H-M   'P 1'
#
loop_
_entity.id
_entity.type
_entity.pdbx_description
1 polymer ?
#
loop_
_entity_poly.entity_id
_entity_poly.type
_entity_poly.pdbx_seq_one_letter_code
_entity_poly.pdbx_strand_id
1 'polypeptide(L)'
;MRTVNYKEKDYDQLFLSMMQDAYQYGLVSTDERFLDYIKNRQDIENNYCLFLSVYAFENSQIFEEMTKLYNSNDIDKAQGRDLDIIGNKFGIPRPSARKSSVELTFTRAINQDVDFTIPRGTIVSTVTGKNYYTVEDAVIIRGQSTTAVQAMSSDNGYNSRVDRNTLTVCSIGSVSVTNLKGSSGGRGAYTDKEYRQLIKNWTYSHIKGTKEAYDLFFAYYDGIDSYRLFPQWDGAGTLKIIVDPSDDWILNDISTKIYQNVQLIDDDVYVTGAIPRRIDIKVNVNVDIDNAQYYSIDEREEIATMVEKAIRLFIDGGYRKDGRYFYGMGIGEDFIPFQLGLFIASEVEEVRSVDFRDTVKNIDNTIFANEFSQVGGGDDYCYDKTTKKLYSDSSREFVSPLLYITNATRLETDNDGFEISFWKDGEKLAIDTSAIISANGKIYDLTGIDLYGCTIHLRAYSDIGASIGKLVIYGTDSMDSDNSYNTHVRISDEEIATSGDIEVTIQNDYVNDSYTVCF
;
A
#
# COMPACT_ATOMS: atom_id res chain seq x y z
N MET A 1 33.96 26.72 -2.48
CA MET A 1 32.93 27.12 -3.44
C MET A 1 32.18 28.30 -2.85
N ARG A 2 32.19 29.49 -3.48
CA ARG A 2 31.34 30.59 -3.04
C ARG A 2 29.90 30.21 -3.37
N THR A 3 29.06 30.02 -2.37
CA THR A 3 27.60 29.93 -2.55
C THR A 3 27.14 31.29 -3.09
N VAL A 4 26.80 31.32 -4.36
CA VAL A 4 26.13 32.48 -4.96
C VAL A 4 24.70 32.43 -4.42
N ASN A 5 24.44 33.29 -3.40
CA ASN A 5 23.06 33.50 -2.95
C ASN A 5 22.34 34.30 -4.05
N TYR A 6 21.74 33.56 -5.00
CA TYR A 6 20.85 34.16 -5.98
C TYR A 6 19.59 34.64 -5.27
N LYS A 7 19.30 35.94 -5.36
CA LYS A 7 18.08 36.55 -4.84
C LYS A 7 17.24 37.03 -6.01
N GLU A 8 16.10 36.44 -6.19
CA GLU A 8 15.09 36.89 -7.15
C GLU A 8 14.73 38.33 -6.85
N LYS A 9 14.63 39.15 -7.90
CA LYS A 9 14.16 40.52 -7.83
C LYS A 9 12.93 40.66 -8.73
N ASP A 10 11.82 41.01 -8.12
CA ASP A 10 10.61 41.32 -8.88
C ASP A 10 10.68 42.70 -9.54
N TYR A 11 9.68 42.99 -10.38
CA TYR A 11 9.60 44.26 -11.06
C TYR A 11 9.66 45.46 -10.11
N ASP A 12 8.93 45.43 -9.02
CA ASP A 12 8.83 46.54 -8.07
C ASP A 12 10.17 46.82 -7.37
N GLN A 13 10.89 45.76 -6.99
CA GLN A 13 12.22 45.86 -6.40
C GLN A 13 13.26 46.40 -7.38
N LEU A 14 13.21 45.96 -8.64
CA LEU A 14 14.11 46.43 -9.69
C LEU A 14 13.85 47.90 -10.02
N PHE A 15 12.57 48.24 -10.24
CA PHE A 15 12.17 49.61 -10.56
C PHE A 15 12.55 50.58 -9.43
N LEU A 16 12.27 50.20 -8.18
CA LEU A 16 12.65 50.97 -7.00
C LEU A 16 14.18 51.20 -6.93
N SER A 17 14.95 50.12 -7.15
CA SER A 17 16.41 50.20 -7.14
C SER A 17 16.93 51.13 -8.24
N MET A 18 16.40 50.99 -9.45
CA MET A 18 16.78 51.82 -10.58
C MET A 18 16.41 53.30 -10.39
N MET A 19 15.27 53.56 -9.80
CA MET A 19 14.82 54.91 -9.47
C MET A 19 15.68 55.54 -8.37
N GLN A 20 16.09 54.74 -7.35
CA GLN A 20 17.03 55.22 -6.31
C GLN A 20 18.40 55.56 -6.91
N ASP A 21 18.92 54.74 -7.83
CA ASP A 21 20.18 55.00 -8.52
C ASP A 21 20.05 56.26 -9.38
N ALA A 22 18.98 56.41 -10.17
CA ALA A 22 18.70 57.57 -11.00
C ALA A 22 18.61 58.86 -10.15
N TYR A 23 18.04 58.78 -8.98
CA TYR A 23 18.05 59.89 -8.01
C TYR A 23 19.46 60.22 -7.55
N GLN A 24 20.23 59.22 -7.11
CA GLN A 24 21.62 59.43 -6.64
C GLN A 24 22.50 60.06 -7.69
N TYR A 25 22.28 59.78 -8.97
CA TYR A 25 22.98 60.39 -10.12
C TYR A 25 22.37 61.72 -10.59
N GLY A 26 21.33 62.24 -9.90
CA GLY A 26 20.71 63.52 -10.25
C GLY A 26 19.90 63.54 -11.54
N LEU A 27 19.50 62.34 -12.03
CA LEU A 27 18.73 62.18 -13.27
C LEU A 27 17.23 62.37 -13.06
N VAL A 28 16.76 62.25 -11.81
CA VAL A 28 15.38 62.45 -11.39
C VAL A 28 15.36 63.41 -10.21
N SER A 29 14.51 64.47 -10.24
CA SER A 29 14.35 65.40 -9.13
C SER A 29 13.40 64.83 -8.08
N THR A 30 13.78 64.94 -6.81
CA THR A 30 12.93 64.54 -5.68
C THR A 30 11.94 65.64 -5.32
N ASP A 31 10.70 65.44 -5.65
CA ASP A 31 9.61 65.99 -4.89
C ASP A 31 9.04 64.91 -3.95
N GLU A 32 8.27 65.30 -2.92
CA GLU A 32 7.51 64.37 -2.04
C GLU A 32 6.61 63.43 -2.85
N ARG A 33 6.27 63.80 -4.06
CA ARG A 33 5.58 63.01 -5.08
C ARG A 33 6.30 61.75 -5.55
N PHE A 34 7.60 61.63 -5.31
CA PHE A 34 8.39 60.49 -5.74
C PHE A 34 7.96 59.16 -5.06
N LEU A 35 7.70 59.20 -3.75
CA LEU A 35 7.20 58.03 -3.01
C LEU A 35 5.73 57.72 -3.33
N ASP A 36 4.92 58.76 -3.60
CA ASP A 36 3.53 58.53 -4.04
C ASP A 36 3.46 58.01 -5.48
N TYR A 37 4.39 58.44 -6.33
CA TYR A 37 4.55 57.95 -7.69
C TYR A 37 4.90 56.45 -7.73
N ILE A 38 5.78 55.98 -6.88
CA ILE A 38 6.11 54.59 -6.74
C ILE A 38 4.89 53.77 -6.25
N LYS A 39 4.06 54.34 -5.41
CA LYS A 39 2.85 53.67 -4.87
C LYS A 39 1.66 53.66 -5.82
N ASN A 40 1.45 54.69 -6.61
CA ASN A 40 0.21 54.86 -7.34
C ASN A 40 0.28 54.65 -8.85
N ARG A 41 1.45 54.55 -9.48
CA ARG A 41 1.72 54.19 -10.90
C ARG A 41 0.90 54.98 -11.96
N GLN A 42 0.20 56.02 -11.60
CA GLN A 42 -0.83 56.60 -12.47
C GLN A 42 -0.43 57.81 -13.32
N ASP A 43 0.67 58.48 -13.02
CA ASP A 43 1.11 59.67 -13.75
C ASP A 43 2.56 59.61 -14.13
N ILE A 44 2.88 58.90 -15.22
CA ILE A 44 4.21 58.91 -15.83
C ILE A 44 4.32 60.03 -16.86
N GLU A 45 4.44 61.24 -16.43
CA GLU A 45 4.68 62.40 -17.30
C GLU A 45 6.14 62.50 -17.77
N ASN A 46 7.09 61.76 -17.11
CA ASN A 46 8.50 61.83 -17.43
C ASN A 46 8.94 60.64 -18.29
N ASN A 47 9.35 60.91 -19.53
CA ASN A 47 9.85 59.90 -20.47
C ASN A 47 10.99 59.03 -19.92
N TYR A 48 11.80 59.56 -19.00
CA TYR A 48 12.87 58.83 -18.36
C TYR A 48 12.37 57.76 -17.40
N CYS A 49 11.36 58.11 -16.59
CA CYS A 49 10.73 57.16 -15.69
C CYS A 49 10.02 56.05 -16.49
N LEU A 50 9.38 56.39 -17.59
CA LEU A 50 8.75 55.42 -18.51
C LEU A 50 9.82 54.47 -19.10
N PHE A 51 10.95 55.00 -19.50
CA PHE A 51 12.09 54.18 -20.01
C PHE A 51 12.59 53.23 -18.91
N LEU A 52 12.79 53.70 -17.67
CA LEU A 52 13.21 52.86 -16.56
C LEU A 52 12.17 51.81 -16.22
N SER A 53 10.86 52.10 -16.32
CA SER A 53 9.82 51.11 -16.06
C SER A 53 9.84 49.97 -17.07
N VAL A 54 10.02 50.28 -18.38
CA VAL A 54 10.16 49.28 -19.42
C VAL A 54 11.42 48.45 -19.20
N TYR A 55 12.54 49.11 -18.88
CA TYR A 55 13.81 48.42 -18.64
C TYR A 55 13.76 47.55 -17.35
N ALA A 56 13.09 47.98 -16.30
CA ALA A 56 12.86 47.18 -15.11
C ALA A 56 11.96 45.96 -15.41
N PHE A 57 10.96 46.14 -16.28
CA PHE A 57 10.08 45.05 -16.69
C PHE A 57 10.86 43.97 -17.48
N GLU A 58 11.64 44.38 -18.49
CA GLU A 58 12.47 43.43 -19.24
C GLU A 58 13.49 42.70 -18.35
N ASN A 59 14.15 43.42 -17.45
CA ASN A 59 15.06 42.79 -16.49
C ASN A 59 14.35 41.86 -15.53
N SER A 60 13.12 42.16 -15.07
CA SER A 60 12.36 41.28 -14.21
C SER A 60 12.06 39.94 -14.87
N GLN A 61 11.75 39.95 -16.17
CA GLN A 61 11.57 38.73 -16.96
C GLN A 61 12.87 37.92 -17.06
N ILE A 62 14.01 38.59 -17.25
CA ILE A 62 15.32 37.92 -17.23
C ILE A 62 15.59 37.27 -15.85
N PHE A 63 15.29 37.96 -14.76
CA PHE A 63 15.44 37.41 -13.41
C PHE A 63 14.49 36.22 -13.20
N GLU A 64 13.27 36.29 -13.68
CA GLU A 64 12.33 35.17 -13.63
C GLU A 64 12.85 33.95 -14.39
N GLU A 65 13.36 34.14 -15.61
CA GLU A 65 13.97 33.06 -16.41
C GLU A 65 15.24 32.50 -15.75
N MET A 66 16.07 33.34 -15.16
CA MET A 66 17.24 32.91 -14.39
C MET A 66 16.82 32.12 -13.14
N THR A 67 15.75 32.52 -12.47
CA THR A 67 15.18 31.78 -11.31
C THR A 67 14.67 30.41 -11.74
N LYS A 68 13.95 30.34 -12.85
CA LYS A 68 13.48 29.06 -13.42
C LYS A 68 14.69 28.17 -13.74
N LEU A 69 15.72 28.72 -14.40
CA LEU A 69 16.94 27.98 -14.74
C LEU A 69 17.71 27.51 -13.50
N TYR A 70 17.79 28.33 -12.46
CA TYR A 70 18.42 27.97 -11.20
C TYR A 70 17.64 26.85 -10.51
N ASN A 71 16.31 26.97 -10.42
CA ASN A 71 15.45 26.00 -9.79
C ASN A 71 15.39 24.68 -10.57
N SER A 72 15.50 24.73 -11.91
CA SER A 72 15.52 23.54 -12.75
C SER A 72 16.74 22.64 -12.57
N ASN A 73 17.82 23.16 -12.01
CA ASN A 73 19.05 22.41 -11.70
C ASN A 73 19.14 21.96 -10.22
N ASP A 74 18.19 22.37 -9.38
CA ASP A 74 18.13 21.99 -7.98
C ASP A 74 17.18 20.81 -7.78
N ILE A 75 17.69 19.68 -7.28
CA ILE A 75 16.89 18.47 -7.05
C ILE A 75 15.67 18.76 -6.16
N ASP A 76 15.79 19.67 -5.20
CA ASP A 76 14.71 19.98 -4.27
C ASP A 76 13.60 20.84 -4.87
N LYS A 77 13.91 21.61 -5.90
CA LYS A 77 13.01 22.58 -6.53
C LYS A 77 12.53 22.18 -7.93
N ALA A 78 13.35 21.42 -8.65
CA ALA A 78 13.02 20.96 -10.01
C ALA A 78 11.71 20.14 -10.02
N GLN A 79 10.90 20.32 -11.06
CA GLN A 79 9.62 19.65 -11.23
C GLN A 79 9.48 19.10 -12.66
N GLY A 80 8.66 18.07 -12.81
CA GLY A 80 8.32 17.50 -14.11
C GLY A 80 9.56 17.17 -14.94
N ARG A 81 9.63 17.75 -16.15
CA ARG A 81 10.71 17.50 -17.12
C ARG A 81 12.10 17.89 -16.61
N ASP A 82 12.21 18.94 -15.81
CA ASP A 82 13.51 19.39 -15.29
C ASP A 82 14.07 18.37 -14.30
N LEU A 83 13.22 17.82 -13.45
CA LEU A 83 13.58 16.73 -12.56
C LEU A 83 13.94 15.45 -13.34
N ASP A 84 13.28 15.18 -14.47
CA ASP A 84 13.62 14.06 -15.36
C ASP A 84 15.01 14.24 -15.98
N ILE A 85 15.38 15.46 -16.37
CA ILE A 85 16.72 15.77 -16.88
C ILE A 85 17.78 15.51 -15.80
N ILE A 86 17.51 15.90 -14.56
CA ILE A 86 18.42 15.64 -13.43
C ILE A 86 18.59 14.13 -13.22
N GLY A 87 17.50 13.38 -13.11
CA GLY A 87 17.55 11.95 -12.88
C GLY A 87 18.26 11.20 -14.00
N ASN A 88 18.02 11.57 -15.25
CA ASN A 88 18.73 10.98 -16.40
C ASN A 88 20.24 11.23 -16.37
N LYS A 89 20.72 12.36 -15.82
CA LYS A 89 22.16 12.60 -15.60
C LYS A 89 22.77 11.60 -14.61
N PHE A 90 21.98 11.10 -13.66
CA PHE A 90 22.38 10.06 -12.71
C PHE A 90 22.10 8.63 -13.19
N GLY A 91 21.59 8.46 -14.42
CA GLY A 91 21.25 7.15 -14.95
C GLY A 91 19.98 6.52 -14.35
N ILE A 92 19.15 7.32 -13.70
CA ILE A 92 17.86 6.91 -13.11
C ILE A 92 16.74 7.60 -13.89
N PRO A 93 16.20 7.04 -14.98
CA PRO A 93 15.01 7.58 -15.62
C PRO A 93 13.81 7.49 -14.68
N ARG A 94 12.82 8.36 -14.87
CA ARG A 94 11.59 8.29 -14.05
C ARG A 94 10.88 6.95 -14.30
N PRO A 95 10.57 6.16 -13.25
CA PRO A 95 9.75 4.97 -13.41
C PRO A 95 8.40 5.33 -14.02
N SER A 96 8.10 4.74 -15.17
CA SER A 96 6.86 4.97 -15.90
C SER A 96 5.68 4.23 -15.25
N ALA A 97 4.49 4.51 -15.72
CA ALA A 97 3.31 3.75 -15.34
C ALA A 97 3.48 2.27 -15.72
N ARG A 98 3.06 1.37 -14.84
CA ARG A 98 3.28 -0.07 -14.92
C ARG A 98 2.04 -0.81 -15.35
N LYS A 99 2.27 -2.00 -15.89
CA LYS A 99 1.21 -2.94 -16.28
C LYS A 99 0.69 -3.70 -15.07
N SER A 100 -0.58 -4.06 -15.12
CA SER A 100 -1.16 -5.04 -14.22
C SER A 100 -0.96 -6.45 -14.74
N SER A 101 -0.88 -7.41 -13.82
CA SER A 101 -0.78 -8.85 -14.10
C SER A 101 -1.97 -9.58 -13.51
N VAL A 102 -2.31 -10.74 -14.08
CA VAL A 102 -3.41 -11.57 -13.62
C VAL A 102 -3.19 -13.02 -14.04
N GLU A 103 -3.62 -13.96 -13.21
CA GLU A 103 -3.69 -15.36 -13.56
C GLU A 103 -5.01 -15.65 -14.28
N LEU A 104 -4.93 -16.20 -15.50
CA LEU A 104 -6.06 -16.60 -16.31
C LEU A 104 -6.25 -18.10 -16.23
N THR A 105 -7.47 -18.54 -15.99
CA THR A 105 -7.86 -19.95 -16.06
C THR A 105 -8.61 -20.20 -17.37
N PHE A 106 -8.00 -20.96 -18.25
CA PHE A 106 -8.61 -21.42 -19.50
C PHE A 106 -9.30 -22.75 -19.28
N THR A 107 -10.52 -22.89 -19.78
CA THR A 107 -11.33 -24.09 -19.64
C THR A 107 -11.78 -24.58 -21.00
N ARG A 108 -11.68 -25.89 -21.22
CA ARG A 108 -12.11 -26.59 -22.43
C ARG A 108 -13.04 -27.76 -22.07
N ALA A 109 -13.91 -28.17 -22.98
CA ALA A 109 -14.78 -29.36 -22.78
C ALA A 109 -13.93 -30.64 -22.55
N ILE A 110 -14.32 -31.44 -21.55
CA ILE A 110 -13.53 -32.53 -20.95
C ILE A 110 -13.17 -33.68 -21.95
N ASN A 111 -13.93 -33.89 -23.01
CA ASN A 111 -13.81 -35.07 -23.86
C ASN A 111 -12.94 -34.85 -25.10
N GLN A 112 -11.70 -34.38 -24.92
CA GLN A 112 -10.79 -34.22 -26.05
C GLN A 112 -9.51 -35.05 -25.86
N ASP A 113 -9.24 -35.91 -26.83
CA ASP A 113 -8.11 -36.83 -26.84
C ASP A 113 -6.76 -36.22 -27.28
N VAL A 114 -6.70 -34.89 -27.39
CA VAL A 114 -5.51 -34.17 -27.91
C VAL A 114 -5.15 -33.03 -26.97
N ASP A 115 -3.87 -32.80 -26.72
CA ASP A 115 -3.35 -31.62 -26.04
C ASP A 115 -3.74 -30.36 -26.79
N PHE A 116 -4.05 -29.30 -26.07
CA PHE A 116 -4.41 -28.00 -26.63
C PHE A 116 -3.47 -26.90 -26.11
N THR A 117 -2.74 -26.29 -27.03
CA THR A 117 -1.81 -25.23 -26.70
C THR A 117 -2.47 -23.86 -26.82
N ILE A 118 -2.30 -23.05 -25.79
CA ILE A 118 -2.64 -21.63 -25.74
C ILE A 118 -1.35 -20.86 -25.94
N PRO A 119 -1.15 -20.21 -27.11
CA PRO A 119 0.12 -19.54 -27.39
C PRO A 119 0.33 -18.31 -26.50
N ARG A 120 1.57 -17.99 -26.21
CA ARG A 120 1.99 -16.69 -25.71
C ARG A 120 1.44 -15.57 -26.59
N GLY A 121 0.97 -14.48 -25.99
CA GLY A 121 0.37 -13.35 -26.69
C GLY A 121 -1.11 -13.54 -27.04
N THR A 122 -1.74 -14.61 -26.54
CA THR A 122 -3.21 -14.76 -26.64
C THR A 122 -3.89 -13.61 -25.93
N ILE A 123 -4.78 -12.91 -26.65
CA ILE A 123 -5.48 -11.75 -26.12
C ILE A 123 -6.76 -12.21 -25.43
N VAL A 124 -6.93 -11.74 -24.20
CA VAL A 124 -8.16 -11.90 -23.40
C VAL A 124 -8.64 -10.53 -22.99
N SER A 125 -9.93 -10.27 -23.07
CA SER A 125 -10.50 -8.97 -22.77
C SER A 125 -11.72 -9.03 -21.86
N THR A 126 -11.97 -7.90 -21.18
CA THR A 126 -13.23 -7.65 -20.50
C THR A 126 -14.29 -7.22 -21.51
N VAL A 127 -15.55 -7.30 -21.11
CA VAL A 127 -16.67 -6.74 -21.90
C VAL A 127 -16.52 -5.22 -22.12
N THR A 128 -15.83 -4.54 -21.20
CA THR A 128 -15.55 -3.10 -21.26
C THR A 128 -14.34 -2.72 -22.12
N GLY A 129 -13.65 -3.72 -22.73
CA GLY A 129 -12.57 -3.49 -23.68
C GLY A 129 -11.16 -3.39 -23.08
N LYS A 130 -10.95 -3.72 -21.81
CA LYS A 130 -9.59 -3.84 -21.25
C LYS A 130 -8.96 -5.14 -21.71
N ASN A 131 -7.75 -5.06 -22.28
CA ASN A 131 -7.06 -6.18 -22.91
C ASN A 131 -5.88 -6.67 -22.08
N TYR A 132 -5.75 -8.00 -22.01
CA TYR A 132 -4.62 -8.71 -21.42
C TYR A 132 -4.06 -9.69 -22.45
N TYR A 133 -2.77 -10.00 -22.35
CA TYR A 133 -2.10 -10.99 -23.20
C TYR A 133 -1.32 -11.98 -22.36
N THR A 134 -1.36 -13.26 -22.72
CA THR A 134 -0.60 -14.33 -22.04
C THR A 134 0.91 -14.10 -22.21
N VAL A 135 1.69 -14.27 -21.13
CA VAL A 135 3.14 -14.02 -21.13
C VAL A 135 3.96 -15.26 -21.52
N GLU A 136 3.32 -16.43 -21.47
CA GLU A 136 3.93 -17.72 -21.80
C GLU A 136 2.94 -18.63 -22.52
N ASP A 137 3.45 -19.74 -23.09
CA ASP A 137 2.62 -20.78 -23.67
C ASP A 137 2.04 -21.64 -22.56
N ALA A 138 0.75 -21.99 -22.64
CA ALA A 138 0.10 -22.93 -21.74
C ALA A 138 -0.51 -24.10 -22.51
N VAL A 139 -0.52 -25.26 -21.89
CA VAL A 139 -1.07 -26.46 -22.52
C VAL A 139 -2.14 -27.07 -21.62
N ILE A 140 -3.34 -27.27 -22.18
CA ILE A 140 -4.36 -28.11 -21.57
C ILE A 140 -4.04 -29.54 -21.99
N ILE A 141 -3.53 -30.34 -21.08
CA ILE A 141 -3.08 -31.70 -21.33
C ILE A 141 -4.32 -32.57 -21.59
N ARG A 142 -4.14 -33.57 -22.42
CA ARG A 142 -5.16 -34.61 -22.71
C ARG A 142 -5.77 -35.15 -21.42
N GLY A 143 -7.10 -35.15 -21.36
CA GLY A 143 -7.88 -35.60 -20.19
C GLY A 143 -8.02 -34.55 -19.06
N GLN A 144 -7.39 -33.39 -19.17
CA GLN A 144 -7.65 -32.24 -18.32
C GLN A 144 -8.59 -31.24 -18.99
N SER A 145 -9.35 -30.51 -18.20
CA SER A 145 -10.29 -29.50 -18.67
C SER A 145 -9.77 -28.06 -18.53
N THR A 146 -8.78 -27.83 -17.67
CA THR A 146 -8.33 -26.48 -17.31
C THR A 146 -6.83 -26.38 -17.30
N THR A 147 -6.33 -25.17 -17.56
CA THR A 147 -4.95 -24.78 -17.33
C THR A 147 -4.92 -23.31 -16.88
N ALA A 148 -3.96 -22.96 -16.04
CA ALA A 148 -3.72 -21.58 -15.62
C ALA A 148 -2.51 -21.02 -16.35
N VAL A 149 -2.55 -19.72 -16.69
CA VAL A 149 -1.44 -19.02 -17.33
C VAL A 149 -1.44 -17.56 -16.94
N GLN A 150 -0.26 -17.00 -16.81
CA GLN A 150 -0.09 -15.58 -16.48
C GLN A 150 -0.34 -14.69 -17.68
N ALA A 151 -0.98 -13.56 -17.42
CA ALA A 151 -1.25 -12.53 -18.43
C ALA A 151 -0.92 -11.14 -17.88
N MET A 152 -0.53 -10.26 -18.78
CA MET A 152 -0.27 -8.84 -18.48
C MET A 152 -1.20 -7.94 -19.28
N SER A 153 -1.55 -6.79 -18.70
CA SER A 153 -2.37 -5.79 -19.38
C SER A 153 -1.67 -5.20 -20.60
N SER A 154 -2.45 -4.82 -21.61
CA SER A 154 -1.94 -4.03 -22.73
C SER A 154 -1.63 -2.60 -22.30
N ASP A 155 -2.47 -2.05 -21.42
CA ASP A 155 -2.37 -0.68 -20.94
C ASP A 155 -1.57 -0.61 -19.63
N ASN A 156 -1.03 0.58 -19.35
CA ASN A 156 -0.28 0.87 -18.14
C ASN A 156 -1.15 1.67 -17.15
N GLY A 157 -0.75 1.60 -15.87
CA GLY A 157 -1.37 2.40 -14.82
C GLY A 157 -2.57 1.73 -14.16
N TYR A 158 -3.10 2.39 -13.15
CA TYR A 158 -4.19 1.86 -12.34
C TYR A 158 -5.44 1.48 -13.16
N ASN A 159 -5.74 2.24 -14.21
CA ASN A 159 -6.89 1.95 -15.07
C ASN A 159 -6.79 0.61 -15.81
N SER A 160 -5.60 -0.01 -15.85
CA SER A 160 -5.43 -1.34 -16.42
C SER A 160 -5.97 -2.45 -15.53
N ARG A 161 -6.21 -2.20 -14.24
CA ARG A 161 -6.71 -3.20 -13.29
C ARG A 161 -8.10 -3.70 -13.66
N VAL A 162 -8.35 -4.95 -13.34
CA VAL A 162 -9.62 -5.64 -13.53
C VAL A 162 -9.98 -6.45 -12.29
N ASP A 163 -11.28 -6.53 -12.02
CA ASP A 163 -11.82 -7.33 -10.92
C ASP A 163 -11.87 -8.81 -11.28
N ARG A 164 -12.08 -9.67 -10.28
CA ARG A 164 -12.29 -11.11 -10.48
C ARG A 164 -13.46 -11.38 -11.43
N ASN A 165 -13.35 -12.44 -12.23
CA ASN A 165 -14.38 -12.93 -13.16
C ASN A 165 -14.81 -11.92 -14.24
N THR A 166 -13.98 -10.94 -14.59
CA THR A 166 -14.28 -9.93 -15.62
C THR A 166 -13.62 -10.20 -16.96
N LEU A 167 -12.55 -10.98 -17.01
CA LEU A 167 -11.85 -11.37 -18.22
C LEU A 167 -12.49 -12.61 -18.82
N THR A 168 -13.47 -12.42 -19.71
CA THR A 168 -14.33 -13.50 -20.24
C THR A 168 -14.28 -13.64 -21.76
N VAL A 169 -13.72 -12.66 -22.47
CA VAL A 169 -13.63 -12.68 -23.93
C VAL A 169 -12.24 -13.14 -24.35
N CYS A 170 -12.14 -14.23 -25.11
CA CYS A 170 -10.88 -14.78 -25.59
C CYS A 170 -10.77 -14.68 -27.11
N SER A 171 -9.58 -14.41 -27.62
CA SER A 171 -9.30 -14.45 -29.07
C SER A 171 -9.36 -15.86 -29.66
N ILE A 172 -9.31 -16.91 -28.83
CA ILE A 172 -9.42 -18.31 -29.23
C ILE A 172 -10.84 -18.79 -28.93
N GLY A 173 -11.64 -19.02 -29.95
CA GLY A 173 -13.06 -19.35 -29.81
C GLY A 173 -13.39 -20.78 -29.28
N SER A 174 -12.38 -21.64 -29.07
CA SER A 174 -12.57 -23.03 -28.65
C SER A 174 -12.39 -23.25 -27.13
N VAL A 175 -12.06 -22.22 -26.38
CA VAL A 175 -11.86 -22.25 -24.94
C VAL A 175 -12.60 -21.10 -24.26
N SER A 176 -13.11 -21.33 -23.07
CA SER A 176 -13.59 -20.28 -22.19
C SER A 176 -12.44 -19.84 -21.26
N VAL A 177 -12.47 -18.58 -20.86
CA VAL A 177 -11.45 -18.00 -19.99
C VAL A 177 -12.11 -17.23 -18.87
N THR A 178 -11.48 -17.23 -17.71
CA THR A 178 -11.85 -16.38 -16.58
C THR A 178 -10.63 -16.09 -15.72
N ASN A 179 -10.70 -15.01 -14.95
CA ASN A 179 -9.73 -14.71 -13.89
C ASN A 179 -10.42 -14.93 -12.54
N LEU A 180 -9.90 -15.86 -11.75
CA LEU A 180 -10.47 -16.18 -10.43
C LEU A 180 -10.13 -15.13 -9.37
N LYS A 181 -9.05 -14.38 -9.58
CA LYS A 181 -8.61 -13.26 -8.74
C LYS A 181 -8.66 -11.96 -9.53
N GLY A 182 -8.67 -10.82 -8.83
CA GLY A 182 -8.42 -9.51 -9.43
C GLY A 182 -6.99 -9.42 -9.97
N SER A 183 -6.73 -8.45 -10.84
CA SER A 183 -5.38 -8.19 -11.31
C SER A 183 -4.58 -7.40 -10.27
N SER A 184 -3.27 -7.65 -10.21
CA SER A 184 -2.29 -6.98 -9.35
C SER A 184 -1.37 -6.06 -10.14
N GLY A 185 -0.67 -5.15 -9.49
CA GLY A 185 0.18 -4.17 -10.17
C GLY A 185 -0.65 -3.04 -10.81
N GLY A 186 -0.22 -2.53 -11.96
CA GLY A 186 -0.94 -1.44 -12.63
C GLY A 186 -0.78 -0.10 -11.93
N ARG A 187 0.43 0.22 -11.49
CA ARG A 187 0.74 1.48 -10.79
C ARG A 187 0.94 2.64 -11.77
N GLY A 188 0.57 3.85 -11.36
CA GLY A 188 0.89 5.08 -12.10
C GLY A 188 2.39 5.38 -12.17
N ALA A 189 2.77 6.33 -13.03
CA ALA A 189 4.14 6.83 -13.05
C ALA A 189 4.50 7.50 -11.71
N TYR A 190 5.78 7.47 -11.36
CA TYR A 190 6.26 8.11 -10.13
C TYR A 190 5.97 9.61 -10.13
N THR A 191 5.45 10.10 -9.02
CA THR A 191 5.28 11.53 -8.75
C THR A 191 6.65 12.20 -8.57
N ASP A 192 6.72 13.51 -8.72
CA ASP A 192 7.96 14.27 -8.48
C ASP A 192 8.54 14.02 -7.08
N LYS A 193 7.68 13.85 -6.07
CA LYS A 193 8.11 13.58 -4.70
C LYS A 193 8.83 12.24 -4.57
N GLU A 194 8.26 11.19 -5.13
CA GLU A 194 8.83 9.83 -5.11
C GLU A 194 10.11 9.76 -5.95
N TYR A 195 10.05 10.35 -7.13
CA TYR A 195 11.19 10.35 -8.03
C TYR A 195 12.38 11.15 -7.48
N ARG A 196 12.11 12.27 -6.81
CA ARG A 196 13.14 13.05 -6.11
C ARG A 196 13.83 12.23 -5.01
N GLN A 197 13.06 11.45 -4.25
CA GLN A 197 13.64 10.57 -3.23
C GLN A 197 14.52 9.49 -3.86
N LEU A 198 14.11 8.93 -4.97
CA LEU A 198 14.88 7.93 -5.72
C LEU A 198 16.23 8.52 -6.20
N ILE A 199 16.21 9.74 -6.75
CA ILE A 199 17.43 10.44 -7.18
C ILE A 199 18.35 10.77 -5.99
N LYS A 200 17.79 11.21 -4.87
CA LYS A 200 18.58 11.50 -3.65
C LYS A 200 19.29 10.26 -3.11
N ASN A 201 18.70 9.11 -3.25
CA ASN A 201 19.28 7.84 -2.81
C ASN A 201 20.24 7.23 -3.85
N TRP A 202 20.56 7.94 -4.93
CA TRP A 202 21.35 7.44 -6.05
C TRP A 202 22.66 6.75 -5.64
N THR A 203 23.42 7.35 -4.73
CA THR A 203 24.71 6.80 -4.30
C THR A 203 24.57 5.42 -3.67
N TYR A 204 23.52 5.22 -2.86
CA TYR A 204 23.28 3.97 -2.16
C TYR A 204 22.58 2.95 -3.06
N SER A 205 21.72 3.37 -3.95
CA SER A 205 20.96 2.49 -4.84
C SER A 205 21.84 1.72 -5.85
N HIS A 206 23.06 2.19 -6.10
CA HIS A 206 24.03 1.51 -6.96
C HIS A 206 24.96 0.55 -6.19
N ILE A 207 24.86 0.48 -4.88
CA ILE A 207 25.61 -0.44 -4.04
C ILE A 207 24.72 -1.65 -3.78
N LYS A 208 25.11 -2.81 -4.29
CA LYS A 208 24.38 -4.07 -4.09
C LYS A 208 24.18 -4.38 -2.59
N GLY A 209 23.06 -4.97 -2.24
CA GLY A 209 22.71 -5.36 -0.87
C GLY A 209 22.21 -4.23 0.02
N THR A 210 22.11 -2.99 -0.48
CA THR A 210 21.52 -1.89 0.27
C THR A 210 20.01 -1.85 0.09
N LYS A 211 19.29 -1.30 1.08
CA LYS A 211 17.84 -1.11 0.98
C LYS A 211 17.47 -0.30 -0.28
N GLU A 212 18.24 0.75 -0.55
CA GLU A 212 18.01 1.64 -1.69
C GLU A 212 18.20 0.93 -3.03
N ALA A 213 19.08 -0.07 -3.10
CA ALA A 213 19.23 -0.91 -4.30
C ALA A 213 18.01 -1.81 -4.54
N TYR A 214 17.45 -2.39 -3.48
CA TYR A 214 16.20 -3.14 -3.57
C TYR A 214 15.03 -2.20 -3.90
N ASP A 215 14.94 -1.02 -3.28
CA ASP A 215 13.90 -0.02 -3.60
C ASP A 215 13.99 0.41 -5.08
N LEU A 216 15.20 0.60 -5.61
CA LEU A 216 15.41 0.90 -7.02
C LEU A 216 14.99 -0.27 -7.92
N PHE A 217 15.33 -1.49 -7.56
CA PHE A 217 14.89 -2.69 -8.29
C PHE A 217 13.37 -2.77 -8.37
N PHE A 218 12.69 -2.66 -7.23
CA PHE A 218 11.25 -2.70 -7.18
C PHE A 218 10.59 -1.48 -7.83
N ALA A 219 11.30 -0.33 -7.89
CA ALA A 219 10.82 0.84 -8.63
C ALA A 219 10.60 0.57 -10.12
N TYR A 220 11.29 -0.37 -10.73
CA TYR A 220 11.17 -0.74 -12.15
C TYR A 220 10.52 -2.11 -12.39
N TYR A 221 10.11 -2.82 -11.34
CA TYR A 221 9.53 -4.15 -11.48
C TYR A 221 8.02 -4.06 -11.72
N ASP A 222 7.52 -4.74 -12.75
CA ASP A 222 6.09 -4.79 -13.10
C ASP A 222 5.35 -5.93 -12.39
N GLY A 223 4.06 -5.76 -12.18
CA GLY A 223 3.16 -6.84 -11.74
C GLY A 223 3.04 -7.01 -10.22
N ILE A 224 3.66 -6.15 -9.42
CA ILE A 224 3.53 -6.15 -7.96
C ILE A 224 2.76 -4.92 -7.47
N ASP A 225 1.99 -5.10 -6.40
CA ASP A 225 1.30 -4.01 -5.71
C ASP A 225 2.17 -3.39 -4.62
N SER A 226 2.79 -4.23 -3.80
CA SER A 226 3.64 -3.78 -2.70
C SER A 226 4.74 -4.80 -2.39
N TYR A 227 5.73 -4.36 -1.62
CA TYR A 227 6.79 -5.21 -1.08
C TYR A 227 7.26 -4.68 0.27
N ARG A 228 7.83 -5.54 1.08
CA ARG A 228 8.46 -5.17 2.36
C ARG A 228 9.76 -5.94 2.56
N LEU A 229 10.77 -5.26 3.09
CA LEU A 229 12.11 -5.82 3.37
C LEU A 229 12.29 -6.04 4.86
N PHE A 230 12.72 -7.23 5.25
CA PHE A 230 13.05 -7.62 6.63
C PHE A 230 14.52 -8.05 6.69
N PRO A 231 15.44 -7.12 7.01
CA PRO A 231 16.84 -7.46 7.16
C PRO A 231 17.06 -8.29 8.42
N GLN A 232 18.01 -9.24 8.35
CA GLN A 232 18.42 -10.08 9.48
C GLN A 232 17.29 -10.91 10.11
N TRP A 233 16.27 -11.30 9.33
CA TRP A 233 15.11 -12.03 9.82
C TRP A 233 15.45 -13.43 10.38
N ASP A 234 16.56 -14.03 9.95
CA ASP A 234 17.06 -15.34 10.37
C ASP A 234 18.57 -15.26 10.68
N GLY A 235 19.02 -14.12 11.26
CA GLY A 235 20.41 -13.86 11.61
C GLY A 235 21.17 -12.99 10.61
N ALA A 236 22.46 -12.77 10.89
CA ALA A 236 23.30 -11.91 10.07
C ALA A 236 23.46 -12.47 8.64
N GLY A 237 23.42 -11.60 7.63
CA GLY A 237 23.52 -11.99 6.21
C GLY A 237 22.23 -12.49 5.59
N THR A 238 21.09 -12.43 6.31
CA THR A 238 19.80 -12.86 5.78
C THR A 238 18.88 -11.67 5.49
N LEU A 239 18.12 -11.76 4.41
CA LEU A 239 17.09 -10.80 4.03
C LEU A 239 15.82 -11.53 3.62
N LYS A 240 14.70 -11.23 4.26
CA LYS A 240 13.40 -11.69 3.81
C LYS A 240 12.69 -10.56 3.06
N ILE A 241 12.13 -10.89 1.92
CA ILE A 241 11.37 -9.98 1.07
C ILE A 241 9.96 -10.54 0.94
N ILE A 242 8.98 -9.78 1.40
CA ILE A 242 7.57 -10.13 1.25
C ILE A 242 7.00 -9.32 0.11
N VAL A 243 6.28 -9.96 -0.79
CA VAL A 243 5.76 -9.36 -2.02
C VAL A 243 4.26 -9.65 -2.14
N ASP A 244 3.52 -8.69 -2.60
CA ASP A 244 2.14 -8.82 -3.03
C ASP A 244 2.05 -8.53 -4.54
N PRO A 245 1.47 -9.44 -5.35
CA PRO A 245 0.78 -10.68 -5.04
C PRO A 245 1.71 -11.86 -4.71
N SER A 246 1.13 -12.91 -4.12
CA SER A 246 1.85 -14.12 -3.68
C SER A 246 1.96 -15.22 -4.74
N ASP A 247 1.86 -14.87 -6.02
CA ASP A 247 1.88 -15.84 -7.12
C ASP A 247 3.31 -16.41 -7.34
N ASP A 248 3.44 -17.72 -7.37
CA ASP A 248 4.73 -18.43 -7.43
C ASP A 248 5.63 -17.99 -8.59
N TRP A 249 5.05 -17.68 -9.74
CA TRP A 249 5.82 -17.25 -10.91
C TRP A 249 6.47 -15.87 -10.70
N ILE A 250 5.76 -14.91 -10.06
CA ILE A 250 6.30 -13.59 -9.70
C ILE A 250 7.43 -13.76 -8.67
N LEU A 251 7.19 -14.56 -7.64
CA LEU A 251 8.18 -14.80 -6.59
C LEU A 251 9.47 -15.41 -7.15
N ASN A 252 9.35 -16.39 -8.05
CA ASN A 252 10.48 -17.02 -8.72
C ASN A 252 11.22 -16.05 -9.66
N ASP A 253 10.52 -15.24 -10.42
CA ASP A 253 11.11 -14.24 -11.32
C ASP A 253 11.83 -13.14 -10.51
N ILE A 254 11.22 -12.65 -9.44
CA ILE A 254 11.83 -11.69 -8.52
C ILE A 254 13.09 -12.28 -7.89
N SER A 255 13.01 -13.49 -7.33
CA SER A 255 14.15 -14.15 -6.71
C SER A 255 15.32 -14.29 -7.69
N THR A 256 15.04 -14.73 -8.92
CA THR A 256 16.05 -14.87 -9.98
C THR A 256 16.69 -13.52 -10.34
N LYS A 257 15.89 -12.49 -10.54
CA LYS A 257 16.38 -11.15 -10.91
C LYS A 257 17.14 -10.47 -9.78
N ILE A 258 16.70 -10.65 -8.53
CA ILE A 258 17.41 -10.12 -7.36
C ILE A 258 18.79 -10.78 -7.25
N TYR A 259 18.87 -12.11 -7.36
CA TYR A 259 20.13 -12.84 -7.35
C TYR A 259 21.12 -12.31 -8.41
N GLN A 260 20.64 -12.04 -9.60
CA GLN A 260 21.48 -11.56 -10.70
C GLN A 260 21.94 -10.10 -10.53
N ASN A 261 21.08 -9.22 -10.01
CA ASN A 261 21.27 -7.78 -10.13
C ASN A 261 21.57 -7.05 -8.82
N VAL A 262 20.97 -7.47 -7.69
CA VAL A 262 20.92 -6.68 -6.45
C VAL A 262 21.58 -7.36 -5.28
N GLN A 263 21.48 -8.69 -5.17
CA GLN A 263 21.98 -9.47 -4.04
C GLN A 263 23.52 -9.45 -3.96
N LEU A 264 24.06 -9.39 -2.75
CA LEU A 264 25.46 -9.68 -2.48
C LEU A 264 25.72 -11.19 -2.54
N ILE A 265 26.99 -11.57 -2.76
CA ILE A 265 27.36 -12.99 -2.98
C ILE A 265 27.10 -13.84 -1.73
N ASP A 266 27.31 -13.27 -0.54
CA ASP A 266 27.20 -13.98 0.74
C ASP A 266 25.84 -13.77 1.44
N ASP A 267 24.90 -13.00 0.84
CA ASP A 267 23.59 -12.78 1.42
C ASP A 267 22.63 -13.91 1.05
N ASP A 268 21.88 -14.42 2.03
CA ASP A 268 20.74 -15.31 1.81
C ASP A 268 19.46 -14.47 1.71
N VAL A 269 18.90 -14.37 0.50
CA VAL A 269 17.69 -13.60 0.21
C VAL A 269 16.51 -14.53 0.00
N TYR A 270 15.57 -14.49 0.91
CA TYR A 270 14.34 -15.26 0.87
C TYR A 270 13.18 -14.42 0.39
N VAL A 271 12.61 -14.74 -0.78
CA VAL A 271 11.43 -14.06 -1.34
C VAL A 271 10.18 -14.90 -1.08
N THR A 272 9.17 -14.30 -0.47
CA THR A 272 7.91 -14.97 -0.17
C THR A 272 6.73 -14.07 -0.50
N GLY A 273 5.56 -14.67 -0.67
CA GLY A 273 4.32 -13.94 -0.90
C GLY A 273 3.70 -13.41 0.39
N ALA A 274 3.03 -12.29 0.29
CA ALA A 274 2.16 -11.80 1.35
C ALA A 274 0.94 -12.73 1.53
N ILE A 275 0.47 -12.86 2.76
CA ILE A 275 -0.71 -13.66 3.09
C ILE A 275 -1.90 -12.71 3.24
N PRO A 276 -2.92 -12.80 2.37
CA PRO A 276 -4.06 -11.89 2.43
C PRO A 276 -4.89 -12.16 3.68
N ARG A 277 -5.19 -11.10 4.44
CA ARG A 277 -6.05 -11.15 5.61
C ARG A 277 -7.41 -10.52 5.32
N ARG A 278 -8.46 -11.25 5.63
CA ARG A 278 -9.84 -10.75 5.51
C ARG A 278 -10.19 -9.86 6.70
N ILE A 279 -10.71 -8.67 6.42
CA ILE A 279 -11.25 -7.74 7.40
C ILE A 279 -12.70 -7.44 7.03
N ASP A 280 -13.65 -7.76 7.90
CA ASP A 280 -15.06 -7.39 7.74
C ASP A 280 -15.27 -6.02 8.39
N ILE A 281 -15.79 -5.06 7.61
CA ILE A 281 -15.92 -3.67 8.03
C ILE A 281 -17.39 -3.29 8.07
N LYS A 282 -17.85 -2.82 9.24
CA LYS A 282 -19.18 -2.24 9.44
C LYS A 282 -19.03 -0.78 9.81
N VAL A 283 -19.65 0.10 9.08
CA VAL A 283 -19.59 1.55 9.28
C VAL A 283 -20.99 2.12 9.42
N ASN A 284 -21.19 2.89 10.48
CA ASN A 284 -22.34 3.75 10.63
C ASN A 284 -21.94 5.18 10.24
N VAL A 285 -22.56 5.71 9.21
CA VAL A 285 -22.22 7.02 8.65
C VAL A 285 -23.31 8.02 8.99
N ASN A 286 -22.94 9.09 9.69
CA ASN A 286 -23.81 10.22 9.93
C ASN A 286 -23.60 11.26 8.83
N VAL A 287 -24.68 11.61 8.13
CA VAL A 287 -24.67 12.60 7.05
C VAL A 287 -25.11 13.97 7.54
N ASP A 288 -24.59 15.03 6.93
CA ASP A 288 -24.89 16.40 7.32
C ASP A 288 -26.31 16.80 6.86
N ILE A 289 -27.09 17.29 7.82
CA ILE A 289 -28.51 17.60 7.62
C ILE A 289 -28.74 19.10 7.37
N ASP A 290 -27.76 19.97 7.60
CA ASP A 290 -27.91 21.42 7.51
C ASP A 290 -28.34 21.91 6.10
N ASN A 291 -28.15 21.07 5.08
CA ASN A 291 -28.58 21.33 3.70
C ASN A 291 -29.69 20.38 3.19
N ALA A 292 -30.10 19.40 3.96
CA ALA A 292 -30.93 18.33 3.46
C ALA A 292 -32.32 18.32 4.13
N GLN A 293 -33.27 18.73 3.41
CA GLN A 293 -34.59 18.12 3.48
C GLN A 293 -34.38 16.63 3.12
N TYR A 294 -34.29 15.77 4.14
CA TYR A 294 -34.37 14.32 4.04
C TYR A 294 -33.83 13.70 2.74
N TYR A 295 -32.63 13.10 2.78
CA TYR A 295 -32.14 12.27 1.68
C TYR A 295 -33.17 11.17 1.35
N SER A 296 -33.53 11.07 0.10
CA SER A 296 -34.34 9.97 -0.43
C SER A 296 -33.62 8.64 -0.26
N ILE A 297 -34.31 7.53 -0.44
CA ILE A 297 -33.69 6.19 -0.40
C ILE A 297 -32.58 6.09 -1.45
N ASP A 298 -32.84 6.58 -2.67
CA ASP A 298 -31.87 6.52 -3.79
C ASP A 298 -30.59 7.34 -3.48
N GLU A 299 -30.72 8.51 -2.86
CA GLU A 299 -29.57 9.33 -2.45
C GLU A 299 -28.74 8.67 -1.34
N ARG A 300 -29.38 7.96 -0.42
CA ARG A 300 -28.67 7.19 0.62
C ARG A 300 -27.90 6.01 0.04
N GLU A 301 -28.46 5.30 -0.96
CA GLU A 301 -27.76 4.24 -1.69
C GLU A 301 -26.56 4.78 -2.45
N GLU A 302 -26.68 5.99 -3.03
CA GLU A 302 -25.57 6.65 -3.69
C GLU A 302 -24.44 7.00 -2.71
N ILE A 303 -24.78 7.58 -1.55
CA ILE A 303 -23.81 7.87 -0.48
C ILE A 303 -23.16 6.57 0.03
N ALA A 304 -23.93 5.52 0.27
CA ALA A 304 -23.39 4.22 0.69
C ALA A 304 -22.40 3.66 -0.33
N THR A 305 -22.70 3.77 -1.62
CA THR A 305 -21.80 3.36 -2.70
C THR A 305 -20.52 4.21 -2.73
N MET A 306 -20.61 5.52 -2.47
CA MET A 306 -19.43 6.39 -2.38
C MET A 306 -18.57 6.03 -1.17
N VAL A 307 -19.18 5.73 -0.03
CA VAL A 307 -18.47 5.27 1.18
C VAL A 307 -17.78 3.93 0.95
N GLU A 308 -18.46 2.97 0.32
CA GLU A 308 -17.83 1.69 -0.04
C GLU A 308 -16.61 1.89 -0.94
N LYS A 309 -16.73 2.73 -1.96
CA LYS A 309 -15.61 3.08 -2.84
C LYS A 309 -14.46 3.73 -2.05
N ALA A 310 -14.76 4.58 -1.09
CA ALA A 310 -13.74 5.20 -0.24
C ALA A 310 -13.05 4.16 0.65
N ILE A 311 -13.79 3.19 1.21
CA ILE A 311 -13.22 2.10 2.01
C ILE A 311 -12.29 1.24 1.14
N ARG A 312 -12.74 0.83 -0.05
CA ARG A 312 -11.90 0.08 -1.00
C ARG A 312 -10.66 0.87 -1.40
N LEU A 313 -10.81 2.17 -1.66
CA LEU A 313 -9.68 3.04 -1.96
C LEU A 313 -8.68 3.14 -0.81
N PHE A 314 -9.15 3.12 0.43
CA PHE A 314 -8.28 3.12 1.61
C PHE A 314 -7.47 1.82 1.73
N ILE A 315 -8.08 0.67 1.43
CA ILE A 315 -7.43 -0.64 1.53
C ILE A 315 -6.56 -0.91 0.31
N ASP A 316 -7.14 -0.84 -0.88
CA ASP A 316 -6.51 -1.30 -2.13
C ASP A 316 -5.67 -0.20 -2.83
N GLY A 317 -5.85 1.06 -2.43
CA GLY A 317 -5.25 2.19 -3.10
C GLY A 317 -5.96 2.58 -4.40
N GLY A 318 -5.56 3.71 -4.97
CA GLY A 318 -6.12 4.23 -6.21
C GLY A 318 -6.11 5.75 -6.30
N TYR A 319 -6.85 6.31 -7.24
CA TYR A 319 -6.96 7.76 -7.38
C TYR A 319 -8.06 8.32 -6.48
N ARG A 320 -7.69 9.29 -5.68
CA ARG A 320 -8.61 10.09 -4.86
C ARG A 320 -9.41 11.07 -5.71
N LYS A 321 -10.47 11.64 -5.14
CA LYS A 321 -11.29 12.68 -5.82
C LYS A 321 -10.48 13.91 -6.26
N ASP A 322 -9.38 14.23 -5.57
CA ASP A 322 -8.47 15.33 -5.91
C ASP A 322 -7.45 14.98 -7.02
N GLY A 323 -7.53 13.79 -7.59
CA GLY A 323 -6.63 13.28 -8.63
C GLY A 323 -5.28 12.79 -8.11
N ARG A 324 -5.03 12.81 -6.80
CA ARG A 324 -3.82 12.25 -6.21
C ARG A 324 -3.94 10.75 -6.06
N TYR A 325 -2.83 10.05 -6.30
CA TYR A 325 -2.77 8.61 -6.08
C TYR A 325 -2.54 8.31 -4.59
N PHE A 326 -3.37 7.43 -4.04
CA PHE A 326 -3.23 6.88 -2.69
C PHE A 326 -2.83 5.40 -2.80
N TYR A 327 -1.83 4.99 -2.02
CA TYR A 327 -1.23 3.65 -2.16
C TYR A 327 -1.99 2.53 -1.45
N GLY A 328 -3.03 2.86 -0.72
CA GLY A 328 -3.73 1.89 0.12
C GLY A 328 -2.93 1.49 1.36
N MET A 329 -3.30 0.38 1.95
CA MET A 329 -2.60 -0.21 3.07
C MET A 329 -1.39 -1.03 2.60
N GLY A 330 -0.24 -0.86 3.28
CA GLY A 330 0.96 -1.63 3.02
C GLY A 330 1.00 -2.98 3.75
N ILE A 331 1.90 -3.85 3.32
CA ILE A 331 2.14 -5.14 3.97
C ILE A 331 2.53 -4.92 5.44
N GLY A 332 1.83 -5.60 6.37
CA GLY A 332 2.08 -5.52 7.80
C GLY A 332 1.75 -4.16 8.43
N GLU A 333 0.90 -3.35 7.79
CA GLU A 333 0.38 -2.13 8.40
C GLU A 333 -0.85 -2.44 9.26
N ASP A 334 -0.95 -1.77 10.40
CA ASP A 334 -2.11 -1.91 11.28
C ASP A 334 -3.33 -1.22 10.67
N PHE A 335 -4.45 -1.91 10.66
CA PHE A 335 -5.73 -1.30 10.29
C PHE A 335 -6.26 -0.49 11.48
N ILE A 336 -6.32 0.83 11.33
CA ILE A 336 -6.80 1.75 12.37
C ILE A 336 -8.13 2.36 11.91
N PRO A 337 -9.28 1.96 12.50
CA PRO A 337 -10.61 2.43 12.09
C PRO A 337 -10.75 3.95 12.10
N PHE A 338 -10.13 4.64 13.05
CA PHE A 338 -10.13 6.10 13.09
C PHE A 338 -9.51 6.76 11.84
N GLN A 339 -8.41 6.19 11.31
CA GLN A 339 -7.80 6.70 10.07
C GLN A 339 -8.73 6.47 8.88
N LEU A 340 -9.38 5.30 8.82
CA LEU A 340 -10.40 5.04 7.81
C LEU A 340 -11.56 6.04 7.90
N GLY A 341 -12.04 6.36 9.11
CA GLY A 341 -13.11 7.33 9.31
C GLY A 341 -12.74 8.74 8.79
N LEU A 342 -11.53 9.20 9.10
CA LEU A 342 -11.01 10.46 8.56
C LEU A 342 -10.87 10.43 7.03
N PHE A 343 -10.46 9.30 6.49
CA PHE A 343 -10.31 9.13 5.05
C PHE A 343 -11.67 9.18 4.36
N ILE A 344 -12.68 8.45 4.85
CA ILE A 344 -14.06 8.49 4.33
C ILE A 344 -14.59 9.92 4.34
N ALA A 345 -14.48 10.63 5.47
CA ALA A 345 -14.92 12.02 5.57
C ALA A 345 -14.18 12.98 4.61
N SER A 346 -12.95 12.64 4.20
CA SER A 346 -12.21 13.42 3.21
C SER A 346 -12.61 13.13 1.76
N GLU A 347 -13.11 11.93 1.48
CA GLU A 347 -13.49 11.50 0.14
C GLU A 347 -14.97 11.74 -0.17
N VAL A 348 -15.86 11.68 0.85
CA VAL A 348 -17.31 11.83 0.70
C VAL A 348 -17.75 13.09 1.46
N GLU A 349 -18.18 14.11 0.73
CA GLU A 349 -18.49 15.45 1.30
C GLU A 349 -19.72 15.45 2.19
N GLU A 350 -20.66 14.55 1.94
CA GLU A 350 -21.90 14.40 2.67
C GLU A 350 -21.71 13.80 4.06
N VAL A 351 -20.54 13.19 4.32
CA VAL A 351 -20.23 12.50 5.57
C VAL A 351 -19.74 13.48 6.62
N ARG A 352 -20.49 13.61 7.72
CA ARG A 352 -20.14 14.42 8.88
C ARG A 352 -19.28 13.66 9.88
N SER A 353 -19.67 12.43 10.19
CA SER A 353 -18.93 11.55 11.10
C SER A 353 -19.14 10.09 10.75
N VAL A 354 -18.15 9.27 11.11
CA VAL A 354 -18.17 7.84 10.91
C VAL A 354 -18.06 7.17 12.28
N ASP A 355 -18.96 6.25 12.56
CA ASP A 355 -19.01 5.50 13.79
C ASP A 355 -18.72 4.01 13.52
N PHE A 356 -17.78 3.46 14.29
CA PHE A 356 -17.33 2.09 14.17
C PHE A 356 -17.81 1.19 15.33
N ARG A 357 -18.79 1.59 16.10
CA ARG A 357 -19.24 0.94 17.35
C ARG A 357 -19.70 -0.52 17.24
N ASP A 358 -19.67 -1.13 16.11
CA ASP A 358 -19.97 -2.57 15.94
C ASP A 358 -19.09 -3.24 14.88
N THR A 359 -17.99 -2.56 14.49
CA THR A 359 -17.35 -2.74 13.20
C THR A 359 -16.41 -3.91 13.09
N VAL A 360 -15.94 -4.49 14.17
CA VAL A 360 -14.98 -5.58 14.06
C VAL A 360 -15.43 -6.75 14.93
N LYS A 361 -16.49 -7.41 14.48
CA LYS A 361 -16.87 -8.72 15.02
C LYS A 361 -16.20 -9.77 14.15
N ASN A 362 -15.33 -10.58 14.72
CA ASN A 362 -14.62 -11.72 14.14
C ASN A 362 -13.37 -11.35 13.33
N ILE A 363 -12.36 -10.83 14.01
CA ILE A 363 -11.02 -10.81 13.46
C ILE A 363 -10.40 -12.18 13.72
N ASP A 364 -10.01 -12.84 12.63
CA ASP A 364 -9.15 -14.00 12.70
C ASP A 364 -7.72 -13.49 12.93
N ASN A 365 -7.24 -13.55 14.17
CA ASN A 365 -5.86 -13.25 14.46
C ASN A 365 -5.04 -14.52 14.23
N THR A 366 -4.39 -14.62 13.10
CA THR A 366 -3.49 -15.73 12.76
C THR A 366 -2.08 -15.37 13.18
N ILE A 367 -1.44 -16.21 13.96
CA ILE A 367 -0.04 -16.12 14.33
C ILE A 367 0.69 -17.27 13.64
N PHE A 368 1.66 -16.94 12.81
CA PHE A 368 2.43 -17.94 12.07
C PHE A 368 3.67 -18.40 12.87
N ALA A 369 4.16 -19.57 12.52
CA ALA A 369 5.29 -20.18 13.20
C ALA A 369 6.56 -19.32 13.23
N ASN A 370 6.78 -18.52 12.18
CA ASN A 370 7.92 -17.61 12.09
C ASN A 370 7.79 -16.31 12.92
N GLU A 371 6.62 -16.03 13.49
CA GLU A 371 6.43 -14.90 14.41
C GLU A 371 6.80 -15.23 15.85
N PHE A 372 6.98 -16.52 16.17
CA PHE A 372 7.43 -16.93 17.49
C PHE A 372 8.93 -16.72 17.63
N SER A 373 9.36 -16.08 18.71
CA SER A 373 10.75 -15.92 19.09
C SER A 373 11.17 -16.99 20.10
N GLN A 374 12.37 -17.54 19.92
CA GLN A 374 12.92 -18.51 20.85
C GLN A 374 13.41 -17.83 22.13
N VAL A 375 13.07 -18.39 23.29
CA VAL A 375 13.53 -17.94 24.61
C VAL A 375 14.40 -19.04 25.21
N GLY A 376 15.70 -18.77 25.37
CA GLY A 376 16.66 -19.72 25.96
C GLY A 376 17.10 -20.84 25.00
N GLY A 377 18.32 -21.35 25.18
CA GLY A 377 18.89 -22.46 24.38
C GLY A 377 19.52 -22.00 23.06
N GLY A 378 20.53 -22.71 22.55
CA GLY A 378 21.45 -22.32 21.49
C GLY A 378 20.88 -21.82 20.16
N ASP A 379 21.78 -21.46 19.25
CA ASP A 379 21.58 -20.67 18.04
C ASP A 379 20.76 -21.33 16.89
N ASP A 380 20.27 -22.54 17.06
CA ASP A 380 19.53 -23.24 16.00
C ASP A 380 18.03 -22.93 16.06
N TYR A 381 17.60 -22.02 15.20
CA TYR A 381 16.19 -21.75 14.93
C TYR A 381 15.57 -22.91 14.15
N CYS A 382 14.58 -23.57 14.73
CA CYS A 382 13.98 -24.80 14.19
C CYS A 382 12.81 -24.55 13.24
N TYR A 383 12.78 -23.43 12.52
CA TYR A 383 11.77 -23.14 11.52
C TYR A 383 12.13 -23.73 10.16
N ASP A 384 11.27 -24.61 9.64
CA ASP A 384 11.42 -25.16 8.30
C ASP A 384 10.69 -24.29 7.27
N LYS A 385 11.45 -23.61 6.41
CA LYS A 385 10.95 -22.72 5.35
C LYS A 385 10.07 -23.43 4.32
N THR A 386 10.29 -24.73 4.10
CA THR A 386 9.55 -25.53 3.11
C THR A 386 8.15 -25.89 3.60
N THR A 387 8.08 -26.39 4.84
CA THR A 387 6.82 -26.79 5.45
C THR A 387 6.09 -25.64 6.15
N LYS A 388 6.76 -24.49 6.31
CA LYS A 388 6.30 -23.32 7.08
C LYS A 388 5.91 -23.68 8.52
N LYS A 389 6.64 -24.62 9.11
CA LYS A 389 6.40 -25.08 10.46
C LYS A 389 7.59 -24.86 11.36
N LEU A 390 7.30 -24.51 12.61
CA LEU A 390 8.24 -24.50 13.71
C LEU A 390 8.32 -25.92 14.27
N TYR A 391 9.53 -26.43 14.46
CA TYR A 391 9.80 -27.72 15.08
C TYR A 391 10.64 -27.51 16.33
N SER A 392 10.37 -28.25 17.39
CA SER A 392 11.15 -28.18 18.63
C SER A 392 11.12 -29.46 19.42
N ASP A 393 12.11 -29.62 20.31
CA ASP A 393 12.14 -30.57 21.41
C ASP A 393 11.80 -29.91 22.75
N SER A 394 11.79 -30.68 23.84
CA SER A 394 11.46 -30.21 25.18
C SER A 394 12.45 -29.21 25.79
N SER A 395 13.57 -28.93 25.13
CA SER A 395 14.63 -28.04 25.62
C SER A 395 14.38 -26.56 25.31
N ARG A 396 13.40 -26.25 24.47
CA ARG A 396 13.17 -24.90 23.93
C ARG A 396 11.77 -24.41 24.22
N GLU A 397 11.66 -23.10 24.43
CA GLU A 397 10.41 -22.39 24.59
C GLU A 397 10.34 -21.26 23.55
N PHE A 398 9.16 -21.08 22.96
CA PHE A 398 8.90 -20.03 21.98
C PHE A 398 7.78 -19.13 22.47
N VAL A 399 7.93 -17.83 22.20
CA VAL A 399 7.01 -16.79 22.65
C VAL A 399 6.46 -16.03 21.45
N SER A 400 5.14 -15.87 21.40
CA SER A 400 4.47 -15.09 20.36
C SER A 400 4.70 -13.59 20.54
N PRO A 401 4.42 -12.78 19.52
CA PRO A 401 4.19 -11.35 19.69
C PRO A 401 3.09 -11.07 20.73
N LEU A 402 3.00 -9.81 21.20
CA LEU A 402 1.92 -9.36 22.05
C LEU A 402 0.57 -9.48 21.34
N LEU A 403 -0.42 -10.02 22.02
CA LEU A 403 -1.79 -10.11 21.54
C LEU A 403 -2.56 -8.83 21.87
N TYR A 404 -3.44 -8.43 20.96
CA TYR A 404 -4.31 -7.26 21.11
C TYR A 404 -5.79 -7.65 21.01
N ILE A 405 -6.15 -8.82 21.55
CA ILE A 405 -7.48 -9.41 21.44
C ILE A 405 -8.19 -9.31 22.79
N THR A 406 -9.37 -8.70 22.77
CA THR A 406 -10.32 -8.75 23.88
C THR A 406 -11.43 -9.73 23.57
N ASN A 407 -12.08 -10.28 24.59
CA ASN A 407 -13.18 -11.24 24.45
C ASN A 407 -12.85 -12.37 23.44
N ALA A 408 -11.70 -13.02 23.64
CA ALA A 408 -11.36 -14.20 22.87
C ALA A 408 -12.47 -15.25 23.00
N THR A 409 -12.80 -15.93 21.89
CA THR A 409 -13.84 -16.97 21.89
C THR A 409 -13.25 -18.35 21.73
N ARG A 410 -12.27 -18.51 20.83
CA ARG A 410 -11.62 -19.80 20.60
C ARG A 410 -10.24 -19.60 19.99
N LEU A 411 -9.40 -20.62 20.13
CA LEU A 411 -8.12 -20.74 19.42
C LEU A 411 -8.15 -22.03 18.59
N GLU A 412 -7.76 -21.93 17.33
CA GLU A 412 -7.59 -23.06 16.42
C GLU A 412 -6.12 -23.15 16.01
N THR A 413 -5.55 -24.37 16.00
CA THR A 413 -4.14 -24.57 15.67
C THR A 413 -3.89 -25.95 15.08
N ASP A 414 -2.89 -26.05 14.20
CA ASP A 414 -2.33 -27.31 13.71
C ASP A 414 -1.22 -27.88 14.62
N ASN A 415 -1.14 -27.40 15.85
CA ASN A 415 -0.16 -27.80 16.86
C ASN A 415 -0.14 -29.31 17.09
N ASP A 416 1.05 -29.89 16.99
CA ASP A 416 1.31 -31.26 17.39
C ASP A 416 2.50 -31.28 18.36
N GLY A 417 2.22 -31.66 19.62
CA GLY A 417 3.23 -31.84 20.66
C GLY A 417 3.69 -30.62 21.45
N PHE A 418 3.16 -29.41 21.17
CA PHE A 418 3.41 -28.25 22.02
C PHE A 418 2.30 -28.07 23.09
N GLU A 419 2.73 -27.76 24.32
CA GLU A 419 1.88 -27.13 25.33
C GLU A 419 1.74 -25.65 25.01
N ILE A 420 0.50 -25.17 24.99
CA ILE A 420 0.18 -23.75 24.79
C ILE A 420 -0.16 -23.14 26.13
N SER A 421 0.47 -22.04 26.49
CA SER A 421 0.14 -21.28 27.69
C SER A 421 0.12 -19.78 27.40
N PHE A 422 -0.74 -19.05 28.09
CA PHE A 422 -0.90 -17.61 27.95
C PHE A 422 -0.27 -16.91 29.15
N TRP A 423 0.44 -15.84 28.89
CA TRP A 423 1.16 -15.08 29.91
C TRP A 423 0.87 -13.59 29.77
N LYS A 424 0.67 -12.93 30.91
CA LYS A 424 0.48 -11.48 31.02
C LYS A 424 1.39 -10.94 32.12
N ASP A 425 2.18 -9.93 31.83
CA ASP A 425 3.10 -9.28 32.79
C ASP A 425 4.01 -10.26 33.56
N GLY A 426 4.39 -11.38 32.92
CA GLY A 426 5.25 -12.41 33.50
C GLY A 426 4.53 -13.46 34.35
N GLU A 427 3.20 -13.42 34.42
CA GLU A 427 2.39 -14.40 35.12
C GLU A 427 1.59 -15.28 34.15
N LYS A 428 1.55 -16.60 34.39
CA LYS A 428 0.77 -17.55 33.60
C LYS A 428 -0.71 -17.39 33.90
N LEU A 429 -1.53 -17.17 32.89
CA LEU A 429 -2.98 -17.13 33.06
C LEU A 429 -3.54 -18.55 33.29
N ALA A 430 -4.48 -18.66 34.23
CA ALA A 430 -5.19 -19.91 34.50
C ALA A 430 -6.32 -20.12 33.48
N ILE A 431 -5.95 -20.61 32.29
CA ILE A 431 -6.90 -20.92 31.21
C ILE A 431 -7.03 -22.45 31.12
N ASP A 432 -8.26 -22.95 30.94
CA ASP A 432 -8.48 -24.36 30.63
C ASP A 432 -7.98 -24.66 29.21
N THR A 433 -6.89 -25.39 29.10
CA THR A 433 -6.25 -25.76 27.83
C THR A 433 -6.67 -27.16 27.36
N SER A 434 -7.81 -27.69 27.80
CA SER A 434 -8.35 -28.92 27.23
C SER A 434 -8.82 -28.70 25.79
N ALA A 435 -8.12 -29.33 24.84
CA ALA A 435 -8.41 -29.15 23.44
C ALA A 435 -9.51 -30.10 22.94
N ILE A 436 -10.37 -29.57 22.07
CA ILE A 436 -11.30 -30.39 21.26
C ILE A 436 -10.56 -30.72 19.95
N ILE A 437 -10.40 -32.00 19.65
CA ILE A 437 -9.77 -32.43 18.38
C ILE A 437 -10.81 -32.30 17.26
N SER A 438 -10.48 -31.52 16.25
CA SER A 438 -11.27 -31.37 15.01
C SER A 438 -10.54 -31.96 13.81
N ALA A 439 -11.25 -32.10 12.67
CA ALA A 439 -10.65 -32.57 11.42
C ALA A 439 -9.50 -31.66 10.90
N ASN A 440 -9.46 -30.40 11.34
CA ASN A 440 -8.49 -29.40 10.88
C ASN A 440 -7.46 -29.01 11.96
N GLY A 441 -7.39 -29.73 13.08
CA GLY A 441 -6.46 -29.44 14.18
C GLY A 441 -7.11 -29.44 15.55
N LYS A 442 -6.51 -28.72 16.50
CA LYS A 442 -6.98 -28.60 17.88
C LYS A 442 -7.71 -27.28 18.09
N ILE A 443 -8.82 -27.34 18.81
CA ILE A 443 -9.63 -26.17 19.16
C ILE A 443 -9.61 -26.03 20.69
N TYR A 444 -9.28 -24.83 21.19
CA TYR A 444 -9.31 -24.45 22.58
C TYR A 444 -10.42 -23.43 22.80
N ASP A 445 -11.24 -23.61 23.81
CA ASP A 445 -12.26 -22.63 24.21
C ASP A 445 -11.62 -21.49 25.02
N LEU A 446 -11.75 -20.27 24.52
CA LEU A 446 -11.25 -19.06 25.17
C LEU A 446 -12.38 -18.08 25.49
N THR A 447 -13.63 -18.56 25.56
CA THR A 447 -14.82 -17.71 25.67
C THR A 447 -14.71 -16.69 26.82
N GLY A 448 -14.73 -15.41 26.45
CA GLY A 448 -14.73 -14.29 27.39
C GLY A 448 -13.39 -13.98 28.04
N ILE A 449 -12.27 -14.51 27.49
CA ILE A 449 -10.94 -14.23 28.01
C ILE A 449 -10.39 -12.97 27.33
N ASP A 450 -9.87 -12.05 28.15
CA ASP A 450 -9.13 -10.88 27.69
C ASP A 450 -7.66 -11.23 27.51
N LEU A 451 -7.24 -11.32 26.24
CA LEU A 451 -5.86 -11.60 25.87
C LEU A 451 -5.07 -10.32 25.52
N TYR A 452 -5.61 -9.15 25.75
CA TYR A 452 -4.92 -7.89 25.45
C TYR A 452 -3.64 -7.75 26.29
N GLY A 453 -2.50 -7.55 25.59
CA GLY A 453 -1.18 -7.47 26.21
C GLY A 453 -0.61 -8.83 26.69
N CYS A 454 -1.25 -9.94 26.30
CA CYS A 454 -0.75 -11.29 26.59
C CYS A 454 0.24 -11.77 25.53
N THR A 455 1.07 -12.74 25.89
CA THR A 455 1.88 -13.54 24.97
C THR A 455 1.51 -15.00 25.07
N ILE A 456 1.70 -15.76 24.00
CA ILE A 456 1.55 -17.22 23.99
C ILE A 456 2.93 -17.83 24.12
N HIS A 457 3.07 -18.75 25.05
CA HIS A 457 4.26 -19.56 25.22
C HIS A 457 4.00 -20.98 24.74
N LEU A 458 4.89 -21.47 23.86
CA LEU A 458 4.89 -22.82 23.33
C LEU A 458 6.05 -23.60 23.92
N ARG A 459 5.76 -24.72 24.56
CA ARG A 459 6.75 -25.65 25.10
C ARG A 459 6.45 -27.06 24.64
N ALA A 460 7.44 -27.78 24.07
CA ALA A 460 7.23 -29.16 23.63
C ALA A 460 6.99 -30.12 24.82
N TYR A 461 6.04 -31.04 24.66
CA TYR A 461 5.72 -32.02 25.70
C TYR A 461 6.80 -33.10 25.90
N SER A 462 7.55 -33.41 24.85
CA SER A 462 8.49 -34.53 24.85
C SER A 462 9.65 -34.28 23.89
N ASP A 463 10.66 -35.13 24.02
CA ASP A 463 11.86 -35.12 23.13
C ASP A 463 11.56 -35.65 21.71
N ILE A 464 10.34 -36.03 21.39
CA ILE A 464 9.92 -36.58 20.09
C ILE A 464 9.44 -35.44 19.17
N GLY A 465 10.06 -34.34 19.11
CA GLY A 465 9.75 -33.26 18.18
C GLY A 465 8.30 -32.78 18.15
N ALA A 466 8.07 -31.54 18.50
CA ALA A 466 6.77 -30.86 18.35
C ALA A 466 6.76 -30.04 17.07
N SER A 467 5.59 -29.83 16.46
CA SER A 467 5.45 -28.99 15.28
C SER A 467 4.23 -28.08 15.36
N ILE A 468 4.35 -26.85 14.85
CA ILE A 468 3.27 -25.90 14.69
C ILE A 468 3.50 -25.05 13.44
N GLY A 469 2.49 -24.87 12.62
CA GLY A 469 2.55 -23.99 11.44
C GLY A 469 1.87 -22.67 11.68
N LYS A 470 0.68 -22.73 12.27
CA LYS A 470 -0.13 -21.53 12.54
C LYS A 470 -1.02 -21.70 13.76
N LEU A 471 -1.45 -20.57 14.30
CA LEU A 471 -2.36 -20.48 15.40
C LEU A 471 -3.34 -19.35 15.12
N VAL A 472 -4.65 -19.62 15.16
CA VAL A 472 -5.70 -18.65 14.86
C VAL A 472 -6.52 -18.40 16.11
N ILE A 473 -6.62 -17.15 16.54
CA ILE A 473 -7.44 -16.75 17.68
C ILE A 473 -8.63 -15.93 17.19
N TYR A 474 -9.80 -16.36 17.54
CA TYR A 474 -11.06 -15.66 17.27
C TYR A 474 -11.45 -14.83 18.48
N GLY A 475 -11.75 -13.57 18.27
CA GLY A 475 -12.13 -12.65 19.33
C GLY A 475 -12.58 -11.30 18.78
N THR A 476 -12.76 -10.36 19.67
CA THR A 476 -12.99 -8.96 19.30
C THR A 476 -11.80 -8.13 19.74
N ASP A 477 -11.36 -7.23 18.89
CA ASP A 477 -10.33 -6.25 19.21
C ASP A 477 -11.04 -4.96 19.65
N SER A 478 -11.48 -4.90 20.90
CA SER A 478 -12.06 -3.69 21.47
C SER A 478 -11.34 -3.31 22.74
N MET A 479 -10.64 -2.20 22.69
CA MET A 479 -10.26 -1.48 23.89
C MET A 479 -11.48 -0.69 24.34
N ASP A 480 -11.99 -0.98 25.54
CA ASP A 480 -13.04 -0.26 26.27
C ASP A 480 -14.31 0.08 25.49
N SER A 481 -15.44 -0.33 26.04
CA SER A 481 -16.80 -0.01 25.56
C SER A 481 -17.06 1.50 25.40
N ASP A 482 -16.26 2.35 26.00
CA ASP A 482 -16.40 3.82 25.96
C ASP A 482 -15.45 4.53 24.98
N ASN A 483 -14.49 3.83 24.38
CA ASN A 483 -13.50 4.42 23.47
C ASN A 483 -13.45 3.68 22.13
N SER A 484 -14.59 3.63 21.45
CA SER A 484 -14.76 3.00 20.13
C SER A 484 -13.85 3.56 19.00
N TYR A 485 -13.12 4.64 19.26
CA TYR A 485 -12.26 5.30 18.28
C TYR A 485 -10.82 4.76 18.21
N ASN A 486 -10.43 3.88 19.12
CA ASN A 486 -9.04 3.39 19.22
C ASN A 486 -8.90 1.90 18.86
N THR A 487 -9.92 1.28 18.29
CA THR A 487 -9.82 -0.09 17.80
C THR A 487 -8.84 -0.17 16.62
N HIS A 488 -7.86 -1.05 16.69
CA HIS A 488 -7.00 -1.37 15.58
C HIS A 488 -6.88 -2.88 15.43
N VAL A 489 -6.70 -3.32 14.20
CA VAL A 489 -6.42 -4.71 13.86
C VAL A 489 -4.94 -4.82 13.56
N ARG A 490 -4.23 -5.65 14.31
CA ARG A 490 -2.85 -5.96 13.98
C ARG A 490 -2.82 -6.95 12.83
N ILE A 491 -2.12 -6.58 11.79
CA ILE A 491 -1.80 -7.43 10.65
C ILE A 491 -0.36 -7.91 10.82
N SER A 492 -0.11 -9.21 10.68
CA SER A 492 1.25 -9.74 10.77
C SER A 492 2.14 -9.18 9.66
N ASP A 493 3.45 -9.26 9.85
CA ASP A 493 4.41 -8.75 8.86
C ASP A 493 4.31 -9.44 7.49
N GLU A 494 3.70 -10.62 7.43
CA GLU A 494 3.51 -11.41 6.20
C GLU A 494 2.12 -11.24 5.58
N GLU A 495 1.25 -10.41 6.17
CA GLU A 495 -0.14 -10.26 5.75
C GLU A 495 -0.41 -8.86 5.22
N ILE A 496 -1.32 -8.77 4.29
CA ILE A 496 -1.96 -7.53 3.86
C ILE A 496 -3.44 -7.56 4.21
N ALA A 497 -3.97 -6.40 4.60
CA ALA A 497 -5.40 -6.25 4.77
C ALA A 497 -6.09 -6.31 3.40
N THR A 498 -7.07 -7.19 3.28
CA THR A 498 -7.97 -7.21 2.13
C THR A 498 -9.37 -6.86 2.60
N SER A 499 -10.15 -6.21 1.75
CA SER A 499 -11.55 -5.96 2.05
C SER A 499 -12.30 -7.30 2.17
N GLY A 500 -12.95 -7.50 3.31
CA GLY A 500 -13.93 -8.55 3.50
C GLY A 500 -15.32 -8.06 3.10
N ASP A 501 -16.34 -8.45 3.88
CA ASP A 501 -17.67 -7.89 3.73
C ASP A 501 -17.72 -6.46 4.29
N ILE A 502 -18.22 -5.52 3.49
CA ILE A 502 -18.39 -4.12 3.87
C ILE A 502 -19.88 -3.88 4.10
N GLU A 503 -20.23 -3.47 5.31
CA GLU A 503 -21.59 -3.09 5.66
C GLU A 503 -21.60 -1.61 6.02
N VAL A 504 -22.33 -0.81 5.24
CA VAL A 504 -22.47 0.63 5.44
C VAL A 504 -23.88 0.94 5.89
N THR A 505 -24.02 1.53 7.08
CA THR A 505 -25.29 2.02 7.59
C THR A 505 -25.29 3.55 7.58
N ILE A 506 -26.25 4.18 6.91
CA ILE A 506 -26.39 5.63 6.88
C ILE A 506 -27.46 6.04 7.91
N GLN A 507 -27.07 6.85 8.86
CA GLN A 507 -27.95 7.38 9.91
C GLN A 507 -28.26 8.85 9.65
N ASN A 508 -29.52 9.19 9.88
CA ASN A 508 -30.01 10.55 9.82
C ASN A 508 -30.29 11.03 11.26
N ASP A 509 -29.69 12.12 11.72
CA ASP A 509 -29.73 12.56 13.13
C ASP A 509 -31.14 12.88 13.67
N TYR A 510 -32.17 13.01 12.81
CA TYR A 510 -33.51 13.39 13.21
C TYR A 510 -34.59 12.29 13.18
N VAL A 511 -34.31 11.16 12.59
CA VAL A 511 -35.25 10.01 12.53
C VAL A 511 -34.45 8.74 12.76
N ASN A 512 -34.91 7.88 13.66
CA ASN A 512 -34.32 6.55 13.95
C ASN A 512 -34.37 5.56 12.76
N ASP A 513 -34.38 6.06 11.55
CA ASP A 513 -34.35 5.26 10.33
C ASP A 513 -32.91 4.99 9.94
N SER A 514 -32.39 3.86 10.34
CA SER A 514 -31.13 3.32 9.84
C SER A 514 -31.38 2.59 8.51
N TYR A 515 -30.64 2.95 7.50
CA TYR A 515 -30.62 2.22 6.23
C TYR A 515 -29.33 1.40 6.17
N THR A 516 -29.45 0.09 6.09
CA THR A 516 -28.30 -0.82 6.02
C THR A 516 -28.19 -1.37 4.61
N VAL A 517 -27.06 -1.16 3.97
CA VAL A 517 -26.72 -1.77 2.68
C VAL A 517 -25.67 -2.83 2.95
N CYS A 518 -26.00 -4.10 2.64
CA CYS A 518 -25.05 -5.22 2.70
C CYS A 518 -24.57 -5.49 1.26
N PHE A 519 -23.26 -5.52 1.05
CA PHE A 519 -22.63 -5.78 -0.24
C PHE A 519 -21.88 -7.12 -0.28
#